data_dd03c880e90b99c93322c4ed6e9d1a99
#
_entry.id   dd03c880e90b99c93322c4ed6e9d1a99
#
_cell.length_a   1.000
_cell.length_b   1.000
_cell.length_c   1.000
_cell.angle_alpha   90.00
_cell.angle_beta   90.00
_cell.angle_gamma   90.00
#
_symmetry.space_group_name_H-M   'P 1'
#
loop_
_entity.id
_entity.type
_entity.pdbx_description
1 polymer ?
#
loop_
_entity_poly.entity_id
_entity_poly.type
_entity_poly.pdbx_seq_one_letter_code
_entity_poly.pdbx_strand_id
1 'polypeptide(L)'
;MKKAARGSLLGIEHLQRDEIRGLLRAARRMNPQRPRPLLRRKRIILLFYEPSTRTRSSFEIAAKTLGGTTVLVQSSGSSIEKGESLLDTGYTLRAVGADAIVI
;
A
#
# COMPACT_ATOMS: atom_id res chain seq x y z
N MET A 1 -18.64 -12.79 -8.03
CA MET A 1 -17.26 -12.34 -7.85
C MET A 1 -16.98 -12.11 -6.37
N LYS A 2 -15.93 -12.73 -5.86
CA LYS A 2 -15.57 -12.54 -4.45
C LYS A 2 -15.03 -11.12 -4.23
N LYS A 3 -15.60 -10.43 -3.26
CA LYS A 3 -14.98 -9.21 -2.77
C LYS A 3 -13.62 -9.51 -2.17
N ALA A 4 -12.67 -8.62 -2.39
CA ALA A 4 -11.43 -8.65 -1.63
C ALA A 4 -11.74 -8.60 -0.13
N ALA A 5 -10.80 -9.04 0.69
CA ALA A 5 -10.91 -8.85 2.13
C ALA A 5 -11.22 -7.38 2.42
N ARG A 6 -12.03 -7.15 3.45
CA ARG A 6 -12.48 -5.79 3.79
C ARG A 6 -11.27 -4.87 3.93
N GLY A 7 -11.29 -3.78 3.17
CA GLY A 7 -10.22 -2.79 3.17
C GLY A 7 -9.08 -3.08 2.21
N SER A 8 -9.08 -4.22 1.51
CA SER A 8 -8.03 -4.51 0.52
C SER A 8 -8.50 -4.21 -0.89
N LEU A 9 -7.60 -3.61 -1.68
CA LEU A 9 -7.82 -3.35 -3.09
C LEU A 9 -6.88 -4.23 -3.91
N LEU A 10 -7.41 -5.31 -4.47
CA LEU A 10 -6.62 -6.32 -5.18
C LEU A 10 -6.67 -6.17 -6.70
N GLY A 11 -7.54 -5.32 -7.21
CA GLY A 11 -7.68 -5.08 -8.63
C GLY A 11 -8.88 -4.20 -8.91
N ILE A 12 -8.91 -3.55 -10.06
CA ILE A 12 -10.03 -2.67 -10.42
C ILE A 12 -11.22 -3.45 -10.95
N GLU A 13 -11.02 -4.63 -11.51
CA GLU A 13 -12.09 -5.45 -12.07
C GLU A 13 -13.12 -5.88 -11.03
N HIS A 14 -12.78 -5.80 -9.76
CA HIS A 14 -13.68 -6.13 -8.65
C HIS A 14 -14.46 -4.92 -8.12
N LEU A 15 -14.18 -3.73 -8.64
CA LEU A 15 -14.82 -2.50 -8.20
C LEU A 15 -16.03 -2.16 -9.08
N GLN A 16 -17.07 -1.67 -8.45
CA GLN A 16 -18.19 -1.07 -9.16
C GLN A 16 -17.79 0.32 -9.68
N ARG A 17 -18.48 0.77 -10.73
CA ARG A 17 -18.22 2.11 -11.30
C ARG A 17 -18.29 3.20 -10.24
N ASP A 18 -19.28 3.13 -9.36
CA ASP A 18 -19.48 4.14 -8.32
C ASP A 18 -18.36 4.12 -7.28
N GLU A 19 -17.80 2.95 -7.00
CA GLU A 19 -16.65 2.83 -6.11
C GLU A 19 -15.42 3.51 -6.73
N ILE A 20 -15.17 3.28 -8.02
CA ILE A 20 -14.06 3.93 -8.74
C ILE A 20 -14.24 5.44 -8.73
N ARG A 21 -15.44 5.92 -9.06
CA ARG A 21 -15.73 7.35 -9.04
C ARG A 21 -15.57 7.95 -7.66
N GLY A 22 -15.97 7.22 -6.62
CA GLY A 22 -15.79 7.63 -5.24
C GLY A 22 -14.33 7.81 -4.86
N LEU A 23 -13.47 6.88 -5.28
CA LEU A 23 -12.03 6.98 -5.05
C LEU A 23 -11.43 8.18 -5.76
N LEU A 24 -11.83 8.42 -7.02
CA LEU A 24 -11.34 9.58 -7.78
C LEU A 24 -11.79 10.90 -7.16
N ARG A 25 -13.02 10.97 -6.67
CA ARG A 25 -13.51 12.17 -5.96
C ARG A 25 -12.75 12.39 -4.67
N ALA A 26 -12.49 11.34 -3.91
CA ALA A 26 -11.71 11.44 -2.69
C ALA A 26 -10.30 11.97 -2.98
N ALA A 27 -9.67 11.48 -4.02
CA ALA A 27 -8.35 11.94 -4.44
C ALA A 27 -8.35 13.42 -4.82
N ARG A 28 -9.39 13.89 -5.52
CA ARG A 28 -9.52 15.31 -5.89
C ARG A 28 -9.70 16.23 -4.70
N ARG A 29 -10.32 15.73 -3.64
CA ARG A 29 -10.55 16.52 -2.41
C ARG A 29 -9.30 16.63 -1.57
N MET A 30 -8.32 15.77 -1.79
CA MET A 30 -7.08 15.83 -1.03
C MET A 30 -6.24 17.02 -1.45
N ASN A 31 -5.79 17.80 -0.48
CA ASN A 31 -4.94 18.94 -0.72
C ASN A 31 -3.55 18.64 -0.14
N PRO A 32 -2.53 18.43 -0.99
CA PRO A 32 -1.18 18.14 -0.50
C PRO A 32 -0.60 19.26 0.36
N GLN A 33 -1.11 20.47 0.19
CA GLN A 33 -0.65 21.64 0.99
C GLN A 33 -1.26 21.66 2.39
N ARG A 34 -2.38 20.97 2.58
CA ARG A 34 -3.08 20.87 3.87
C ARG A 34 -3.53 19.42 4.06
N PRO A 35 -2.62 18.50 4.20
CA PRO A 35 -2.97 17.08 4.28
C PRO A 35 -3.66 16.76 5.58
N ARG A 36 -4.63 15.85 5.50
CA ARG A 36 -5.27 15.28 6.68
C ARG A 36 -4.45 14.06 7.10
N PRO A 37 -4.23 13.84 8.41
CA PRO A 37 -3.41 12.72 8.88
C PRO A 37 -4.18 11.40 8.89
N LEU A 38 -4.67 10.98 7.73
CA LEU A 38 -5.51 9.78 7.58
C LEU A 38 -4.77 8.50 7.93
N LEU A 39 -3.45 8.48 7.79
CA LEU A 39 -2.62 7.31 8.07
C LEU A 39 -1.79 7.47 9.35
N ARG A 40 -2.23 8.34 10.24
CA ARG A 40 -1.54 8.55 11.50
C ARG A 40 -1.40 7.23 12.27
N ARG A 41 -0.19 6.94 12.72
CA ARG A 41 0.15 5.71 13.44
C ARG A 41 -0.03 4.43 12.62
N LYS A 42 -0.13 4.56 11.30
CA LYS A 42 -0.20 3.41 10.41
C LYS A 42 1.16 3.14 9.78
N ARG A 43 1.49 1.87 9.65
CA ARG A 43 2.72 1.42 9.03
C ARG A 43 2.39 0.82 7.67
N ILE A 44 2.92 1.46 6.64
CA ILE A 44 2.66 1.07 5.26
C ILE A 44 3.92 0.42 4.71
N ILE A 45 3.82 -0.85 4.36
CA ILE A 45 4.93 -1.58 3.77
C ILE A 45 4.86 -1.42 2.26
N LEU A 46 5.99 -1.03 1.68
CA LEU A 46 6.14 -0.95 0.23
C LEU A 46 6.95 -2.15 -0.21
N LEU A 47 6.28 -3.13 -0.81
CA LEU A 47 6.88 -4.39 -1.21
C LEU A 47 6.90 -4.48 -2.73
N PHE A 48 8.08 -4.23 -3.32
CA PHE A 48 8.23 -4.19 -4.76
C PHE A 48 9.21 -5.27 -5.23
N TYR A 49 8.75 -6.08 -6.18
CA TYR A 49 9.54 -7.13 -6.79
C TYR A 49 10.45 -6.60 -7.89
N GLU A 50 10.06 -5.49 -8.49
CA GLU A 50 10.83 -4.87 -9.57
C GLU A 50 11.28 -3.48 -9.17
N PRO A 51 12.44 -3.01 -9.68
CA PRO A 51 12.85 -1.63 -9.45
C PRO A 51 11.86 -0.69 -10.16
N SER A 52 11.10 0.04 -9.38
CA SER A 52 10.11 0.99 -9.89
C SER A 52 10.20 2.27 -9.09
N THR A 53 11.20 3.08 -9.41
CA THR A 53 11.47 4.31 -8.66
C THR A 53 10.27 5.24 -8.62
N ARG A 54 9.61 5.42 -9.75
CA ARG A 54 8.47 6.34 -9.84
C ARG A 54 7.29 5.87 -8.99
N THR A 55 6.88 4.62 -9.17
CA THR A 55 5.75 4.06 -8.44
C THR A 55 6.02 4.01 -6.95
N ARG A 56 7.19 3.49 -6.57
CA ARG A 56 7.59 3.42 -5.16
C ARG A 56 7.61 4.79 -4.51
N SER A 57 8.23 5.76 -5.18
CA SER A 57 8.36 7.11 -4.62
C SER A 57 7.01 7.79 -4.46
N SER A 58 6.10 7.61 -5.42
CA SER A 58 4.78 8.23 -5.31
C SER A 58 3.97 7.65 -4.16
N PHE A 59 3.99 6.33 -3.96
CA PHE A 59 3.32 5.72 -2.82
C PHE A 59 3.96 6.11 -1.49
N GLU A 60 5.28 6.16 -1.43
CA GLU A 60 5.99 6.56 -0.22
C GLU A 60 5.65 8.00 0.17
N ILE A 61 5.71 8.91 -0.79
CA ILE A 61 5.38 10.32 -0.55
C ILE A 61 3.92 10.45 -0.12
N ALA A 62 3.00 9.75 -0.78
CA ALA A 62 1.58 9.81 -0.44
C ALA A 62 1.34 9.32 0.99
N ALA A 63 1.92 8.19 1.38
CA ALA A 63 1.75 7.65 2.72
C ALA A 63 2.30 8.60 3.78
N LYS A 64 3.48 9.16 3.57
CA LYS A 64 4.09 10.10 4.50
C LYS A 64 3.32 11.42 4.58
N THR A 65 2.81 11.90 3.45
CA THR A 65 1.98 13.10 3.41
C THR A 65 0.73 12.93 4.28
N LEU A 66 0.16 11.73 4.32
CA LEU A 66 -1.00 11.41 5.13
C LEU A 66 -0.66 11.03 6.57
N GLY A 67 0.58 11.21 6.98
CA GLY A 67 1.02 10.98 8.36
C GLY A 67 1.44 9.56 8.67
N GLY A 68 1.54 8.70 7.67
CA GLY A 68 1.95 7.32 7.85
C GLY A 68 3.46 7.13 7.93
N THR A 69 3.86 5.97 8.42
CA THR A 69 5.24 5.51 8.40
C THR A 69 5.38 4.50 7.26
N THR A 70 6.46 4.58 6.51
CA THR A 70 6.71 3.67 5.40
C THR A 70 7.92 2.78 5.69
N VAL A 71 7.83 1.54 5.23
CA VAL A 71 8.95 0.60 5.27
C VAL A 71 9.09 0.00 3.88
N LEU A 72 10.28 0.12 3.31
CA LEU A 72 10.57 -0.44 2.00
C LEU A 72 11.14 -1.84 2.16
N VAL A 73 10.50 -2.81 1.50
CA VAL A 73 11.00 -4.17 1.41
C VAL A 73 11.33 -4.45 -0.05
N GLN A 74 12.59 -4.70 -0.33
CA GLN A 74 13.06 -5.02 -1.68
C GLN A 74 13.18 -6.52 -1.85
N SER A 75 12.93 -7.01 -3.05
CA SER A 75 13.11 -8.44 -3.33
C SER A 75 14.58 -8.85 -3.27
N SER A 76 15.48 -7.95 -3.66
CA SER A 76 16.92 -8.18 -3.61
C SER A 76 17.43 -8.09 -2.17
N GLY A 77 18.13 -9.11 -1.70
CA GLY A 77 18.69 -9.17 -0.35
C GLY A 77 17.67 -9.40 0.77
N SER A 78 16.42 -9.66 0.42
CA SER A 78 15.36 -9.92 1.39
C SER A 78 15.04 -11.41 1.48
N SER A 79 14.15 -11.78 2.40
CA SER A 79 13.65 -13.15 2.52
C SER A 79 12.98 -13.65 1.24
N ILE A 80 12.43 -12.75 0.43
CA ILE A 80 11.81 -13.10 -0.85
C ILE A 80 12.86 -13.67 -1.79
N GLU A 81 14.03 -13.04 -1.88
CA GLU A 81 15.13 -13.52 -2.71
C GLU A 81 15.63 -14.89 -2.26
N LYS A 82 15.50 -15.16 -0.96
CA LYS A 82 15.91 -16.45 -0.39
C LYS A 82 14.86 -17.54 -0.56
N GLY A 83 13.79 -17.28 -1.31
CA GLY A 83 12.76 -18.26 -1.61
C GLY A 83 11.58 -18.30 -0.67
N GLU A 84 11.46 -17.31 0.22
CA GLU A 84 10.28 -17.20 1.09
C GLU A 84 9.04 -16.93 0.24
N SER A 85 7.93 -17.60 0.54
CA SER A 85 6.68 -17.36 -0.19
C SER A 85 6.12 -15.97 0.11
N LEU A 86 5.35 -15.44 -0.84
CA LEU A 86 4.68 -14.15 -0.65
C LEU A 86 3.74 -14.18 0.56
N LEU A 87 3.05 -15.30 0.75
CA LEU A 87 2.14 -15.46 1.88
C LEU A 87 2.90 -15.41 3.22
N ASP A 88 4.01 -16.10 3.31
CA ASP A 88 4.84 -16.10 4.51
C ASP A 88 5.44 -14.73 4.78
N THR A 89 5.90 -14.05 3.73
CA THR A 89 6.37 -12.66 3.82
C THR A 89 5.27 -11.76 4.37
N GLY A 90 4.05 -11.89 3.84
CA GLY A 90 2.90 -11.11 4.29
C GLY A 90 2.58 -11.34 5.77
N TYR A 91 2.56 -12.58 6.20
CA TYR A 91 2.33 -12.91 7.62
C TYR A 91 3.42 -12.36 8.52
N THR A 92 4.67 -12.46 8.10
CA THR A 92 5.79 -11.91 8.86
C THR A 92 5.67 -10.39 9.01
N LEU A 93 5.39 -9.69 7.92
CA LEU A 93 5.23 -8.24 7.94
C LEU A 93 4.06 -7.81 8.82
N ARG A 94 2.95 -8.54 8.76
CA ARG A 94 1.80 -8.30 9.63
C ARG A 94 2.18 -8.49 11.10
N ALA A 95 2.92 -9.54 11.41
CA ALA A 95 3.33 -9.86 12.78
C ALA A 95 4.25 -8.78 13.37
N VAL A 96 5.10 -8.16 12.54
CA VAL A 96 5.98 -7.09 13.03
C VAL A 96 5.30 -5.72 13.03
N GLY A 97 4.05 -5.64 12.64
CA GLY A 97 3.23 -4.44 12.83
C GLY A 97 2.80 -3.70 11.57
N ALA A 98 2.83 -4.33 10.42
CA ALA A 98 2.31 -3.72 9.20
C ALA A 98 0.79 -3.56 9.28
N ASP A 99 0.30 -2.39 8.93
CA ASP A 99 -1.14 -2.12 8.82
C ASP A 99 -1.63 -2.29 7.39
N ALA A 100 -0.76 -2.03 6.42
CA ALA A 100 -1.08 -2.19 5.00
C ALA A 100 0.17 -2.53 4.22
N ILE A 101 -0.01 -3.21 3.11
CA ILE A 101 1.07 -3.59 2.21
C ILE A 101 0.68 -3.14 0.81
N VAL A 102 1.58 -2.41 0.16
CA VAL A 102 1.47 -2.04 -1.25
C VAL A 102 2.45 -2.93 -2.02
N ILE A 103 1.90 -3.68 -2.96
CA ILE A 103 2.64 -4.63 -3.79
C ILE A 103 2.60 -4.19 -5.24
#